data_b630aa662941189061d09fb3ebb03eb9
#
_entry.id   b630aa662941189061d09fb3ebb03eb9
#
_cell.length_a   1.000
_cell.length_b   1.000
_cell.length_c   1.000
_cell.angle_alpha   90.00
_cell.angle_beta   90.00
_cell.angle_gamma   90.00
#
_symmetry.space_group_name_H-M   'P 1'
#
loop_
_entity.id
_entity.type
_entity.pdbx_description
1 polymer ?
#
loop_
_entity_poly.entity_id
_entity_poly.type
_entity_poly.pdbx_seq_one_letter_code
_entity_poly.pdbx_strand_id
1 'polypeptide(L)'
;GTKEDGEFYTPACVVKLIAEMIEPFSGTVYDPCCGSGGMFVQSHKFVERHQGNRANISVVGQESVPDTWRLCKMNLAIRGISHDLGEKNASTFTDDQHKIENLILLWQIHRSISKGGAEKTNCWMILGGMAM
;
A
#
# COMPACT_ATOMS: atom_id res chain seq x y z
N GLY A 1 -1.14 25.37 13.20
CA GLY A 1 -0.19 24.45 12.62
C GLY A 1 -0.36 24.41 11.12
N THR A 2 0.62 24.89 10.41
CA THR A 2 0.68 24.84 8.94
C THR A 2 0.81 23.39 8.53
N LYS A 3 -0.16 22.87 7.76
CA LYS A 3 -0.05 21.64 7.01
C LYS A 3 0.96 21.86 5.88
N GLU A 4 2.24 21.68 6.14
CA GLU A 4 3.28 21.90 5.13
C GLU A 4 3.69 20.66 4.36
N ASP A 5 3.26 19.47 4.77
CA ASP A 5 3.49 18.25 4.01
C ASP A 5 2.14 17.65 3.67
N GLY A 6 1.74 17.82 2.40
CA GLY A 6 0.47 17.32 1.88
C GLY A 6 0.47 15.79 1.82
N GLU A 7 0.18 15.14 2.91
CA GLU A 7 -0.25 13.76 2.91
C GLU A 7 -1.61 13.67 2.22
N PHE A 8 -1.58 13.39 0.93
CA PHE A 8 -2.80 13.18 0.17
C PHE A 8 -3.24 11.73 0.34
N TYR A 9 -4.29 11.52 1.12
CA TYR A 9 -4.96 10.24 1.16
C TYR A 9 -5.61 9.97 -0.20
N THR A 10 -5.32 8.81 -0.77
CA THR A 10 -6.04 8.37 -1.97
C THR A 10 -7.52 8.18 -1.61
N PRO A 11 -8.46 8.79 -2.36
CA PRO A 11 -9.88 8.64 -2.08
C PRO A 11 -10.30 7.17 -2.00
N ALA A 12 -11.14 6.82 -1.04
CA ALA A 12 -11.55 5.43 -0.82
C ALA A 12 -12.23 4.78 -2.04
N CYS A 13 -12.92 5.58 -2.86
CA CYS A 13 -13.54 5.10 -4.10
C CYS A 13 -12.49 4.68 -5.14
N VAL A 14 -11.37 5.39 -5.24
CA VAL A 14 -10.27 5.04 -6.14
C VAL A 14 -9.57 3.76 -5.67
N VAL A 15 -9.27 3.68 -4.37
CA VAL A 15 -8.64 2.50 -3.78
C VAL A 15 -9.53 1.26 -3.92
N LYS A 16 -10.85 1.45 -3.74
CA LYS A 16 -11.83 0.38 -3.96
C LYS A 16 -11.85 -0.08 -5.42
N LEU A 17 -11.87 0.86 -6.37
CA LEU A 17 -11.82 0.53 -7.80
C LEU A 17 -10.57 -0.28 -8.14
N ILE A 18 -9.42 0.12 -7.62
CA ILE A 18 -8.16 -0.60 -7.82
C ILE A 18 -8.25 -2.02 -7.28
N ALA A 19 -8.76 -2.21 -6.06
CA ALA A 19 -8.94 -3.53 -5.48
C ALA A 19 -9.87 -4.42 -6.31
N GLU A 20 -10.95 -3.86 -6.87
CA GLU A 20 -11.86 -4.58 -7.77
C GLU A 20 -11.20 -4.95 -9.11
N MET A 21 -10.28 -4.12 -9.62
CA MET A 21 -9.54 -4.41 -10.86
C MET A 21 -8.48 -5.49 -10.70
N ILE A 22 -7.88 -5.58 -9.52
CA ILE A 22 -6.77 -6.48 -9.21
C ILE A 22 -7.25 -7.85 -8.77
N GLU A 23 -8.42 -7.91 -8.14
CA GLU A 23 -9.02 -9.14 -7.63
C GLU A 23 -8.07 -9.94 -6.71
N PRO A 24 -7.61 -9.37 -5.58
CA PRO A 24 -6.62 -9.98 -4.70
C PRO A 24 -7.24 -11.11 -3.86
N PHE A 25 -7.56 -12.25 -4.48
CA PHE A 25 -8.12 -13.40 -3.77
C PHE A 25 -7.10 -14.19 -2.96
N SER A 26 -5.83 -14.18 -3.36
CA SER A 26 -4.74 -14.88 -2.69
C SER A 26 -3.39 -14.29 -3.04
N GLY A 27 -2.38 -14.49 -2.16
CA GLY A 27 -0.98 -14.09 -2.35
C GLY A 27 -0.59 -12.81 -1.62
N THR A 28 0.45 -12.12 -2.06
CA THR A 28 1.00 -10.94 -1.36
C THR A 28 0.53 -9.64 -2.01
N VAL A 29 -0.15 -8.81 -1.24
CA VAL A 29 -0.45 -7.43 -1.59
C VAL A 29 0.66 -6.55 -1.06
N TYR A 30 1.44 -5.96 -1.95
CA TYR A 30 2.55 -5.09 -1.60
C TYR A 30 2.29 -3.65 -2.01
N ASP A 31 2.55 -2.73 -1.08
CA ASP A 31 2.47 -1.30 -1.34
C ASP A 31 3.73 -0.60 -0.84
N PRO A 32 4.63 -0.13 -1.74
CA PRO A 32 5.89 0.50 -1.38
C PRO A 32 5.76 1.88 -0.75
N CYS A 33 4.57 2.48 -0.77
CA CYS A 33 4.25 3.78 -0.18
C CYS A 33 2.85 3.73 0.42
N CYS A 34 2.67 2.83 1.38
CA CYS A 34 1.36 2.38 1.83
C CYS A 34 0.53 3.46 2.54
N GLY A 35 1.12 4.60 2.87
CA GLY A 35 0.41 5.65 3.58
C GLY A 35 -0.23 5.13 4.87
N SER A 36 -1.50 5.41 5.06
CA SER A 36 -2.29 4.90 6.20
C SER A 36 -2.82 3.46 6.01
N GLY A 37 -2.43 2.77 4.94
CA GLY A 37 -2.82 1.38 4.67
C GLY A 37 -4.18 1.22 3.98
N GLY A 38 -4.65 2.24 3.28
CA GLY A 38 -5.96 2.22 2.62
C GLY A 38 -6.11 1.08 1.60
N MET A 39 -5.06 0.80 0.81
CA MET A 39 -5.04 -0.29 -0.17
C MET A 39 -5.23 -1.65 0.51
N PHE A 40 -4.52 -1.90 1.61
CA PHE A 40 -4.61 -3.14 2.36
C PHE A 40 -6.02 -3.37 2.93
N VAL A 41 -6.60 -2.32 3.50
CA VAL A 41 -7.98 -2.38 4.02
C VAL A 41 -8.98 -2.70 2.91
N GLN A 42 -8.86 -2.08 1.74
CA GLN A 42 -9.77 -2.35 0.63
C GLN A 42 -9.56 -3.74 0.01
N SER A 43 -8.32 -4.24 -0.03
CA SER A 43 -8.03 -5.60 -0.46
C SER A 43 -8.71 -6.64 0.45
N HIS A 44 -8.63 -6.47 1.77
CA HIS A 44 -9.34 -7.34 2.70
C HIS A 44 -10.87 -7.24 2.55
N LYS A 45 -11.41 -6.03 2.40
CA LYS A 45 -12.84 -5.83 2.14
C LYS A 45 -13.29 -6.44 0.81
N PHE A 46 -12.43 -6.42 -0.21
CA PHE A 46 -12.72 -7.09 -1.48
C PHE A 46 -12.92 -8.59 -1.26
N VAL A 47 -11.97 -9.25 -0.59
CA VAL A 47 -12.05 -10.69 -0.28
C VAL A 47 -13.30 -11.01 0.52
N GLU A 48 -13.64 -10.20 1.54
CA GLU A 48 -14.86 -10.38 2.33
C GLU A 48 -16.14 -10.29 1.47
N ARG A 49 -16.22 -9.27 0.62
CA ARG A 49 -17.40 -9.08 -0.27
C ARG A 49 -17.61 -10.24 -1.24
N HIS A 50 -16.52 -10.87 -1.67
CA HIS A 50 -16.54 -11.97 -2.61
C HIS A 50 -16.47 -13.35 -1.91
N GLN A 51 -16.79 -13.40 -0.62
CA GLN A 51 -16.84 -14.64 0.18
C GLN A 51 -15.52 -15.43 0.17
N GLY A 52 -14.40 -14.76 -0.04
CA GLY A 52 -13.07 -15.33 0.02
C GLY A 52 -12.53 -15.46 1.43
N ASN A 53 -11.40 -16.14 1.57
CA ASN A 53 -10.71 -16.28 2.84
C ASN A 53 -9.62 -15.21 2.98
N ARG A 54 -9.79 -14.29 3.93
CA ARG A 54 -8.81 -13.21 4.22
C ARG A 54 -7.42 -13.71 4.60
N ALA A 55 -7.32 -14.94 5.14
CA ALA A 55 -6.05 -15.56 5.47
C ALA A 55 -5.21 -15.94 4.22
N ASN A 56 -5.81 -15.92 3.03
CA ASN A 56 -5.11 -16.22 1.79
C ASN A 56 -4.31 -15.04 1.25
N ILE A 57 -4.48 -13.85 1.81
CA ILE A 57 -3.70 -12.66 1.42
C ILE A 57 -2.76 -12.23 2.54
N SER A 58 -1.52 -11.97 2.16
CA SER A 58 -0.49 -11.35 3.00
C SER A 58 -0.37 -9.89 2.65
N VAL A 59 -0.13 -9.05 3.65
CA VAL A 59 0.02 -7.61 3.47
C VAL A 59 1.44 -7.22 3.81
N VAL A 60 2.11 -6.60 2.84
CA VAL A 60 3.48 -6.12 2.97
C VAL A 60 3.56 -4.69 2.45
N GLY A 61 4.27 -3.82 3.14
CA GLY A 61 4.39 -2.43 2.70
C GLY A 61 5.53 -1.66 3.31
N GLN A 62 5.74 -0.47 2.79
CA GLN A 62 6.66 0.51 3.33
C GLN A 62 6.06 1.90 3.34
N GLU A 63 6.50 2.71 4.30
CA GLU A 63 6.16 4.12 4.41
C GLU A 63 7.36 4.89 4.97
N SER A 64 7.67 6.03 4.36
CA SER A 64 8.83 6.84 4.72
C SER A 64 8.56 7.78 5.90
N VAL A 65 7.33 8.26 6.06
CA VAL A 65 6.94 9.20 7.11
C VAL A 65 6.67 8.45 8.41
N PRO A 66 7.40 8.75 9.52
CA PRO A 66 7.30 7.99 10.77
C PRO A 66 5.89 7.93 11.35
N ASP A 67 5.19 9.04 11.35
CA ASP A 67 3.85 9.13 11.96
C ASP A 67 2.81 8.40 11.12
N THR A 68 2.92 8.49 9.80
CA THR A 68 2.06 7.76 8.85
C THR A 68 2.30 6.25 8.92
N TRP A 69 3.56 5.82 9.07
CA TRP A 69 3.90 4.42 9.28
C TRP A 69 3.29 3.85 10.58
N ARG A 70 3.37 4.61 11.69
CA ARG A 70 2.72 4.23 12.96
C ARG A 70 1.21 4.18 12.81
N LEU A 71 0.62 5.16 12.12
CA LEU A 71 -0.81 5.20 11.84
C LEU A 71 -1.25 3.99 11.03
N CYS A 72 -0.48 3.60 10.01
CA CYS A 72 -0.74 2.40 9.22
C CYS A 72 -0.77 1.14 10.09
N LYS A 73 0.25 0.94 10.94
CA LYS A 73 0.30 -0.18 11.89
C LYS A 73 -0.93 -0.22 12.78
N MET A 74 -1.30 0.89 13.37
CA MET A 74 -2.50 0.98 14.22
C MET A 74 -3.77 0.67 13.44
N ASN A 75 -3.91 1.23 12.25
CA ASN A 75 -5.07 1.05 11.39
C ASN A 75 -5.28 -0.44 11.01
N LEU A 76 -4.21 -1.13 10.68
CA LEU A 76 -4.25 -2.55 10.33
C LEU A 76 -4.49 -3.42 11.56
N ALA A 77 -3.83 -3.12 12.68
CA ALA A 77 -4.00 -3.86 13.94
C ALA A 77 -5.44 -3.81 14.47
N ILE A 78 -6.08 -2.63 14.47
CA ILE A 78 -7.48 -2.47 14.90
C ILE A 78 -8.43 -3.32 14.05
N ARG A 79 -8.10 -3.55 12.78
CA ARG A 79 -8.90 -4.37 11.86
C ARG A 79 -8.53 -5.84 11.85
N GLY A 80 -7.57 -6.25 12.67
CA GLY A 80 -7.08 -7.63 12.72
C GLY A 80 -6.41 -8.07 11.41
N ILE A 81 -5.81 -7.12 10.68
CA ILE A 81 -5.07 -7.41 9.44
C ILE A 81 -3.61 -7.67 9.79
N SER A 82 -3.17 -8.92 9.59
CA SER A 82 -1.76 -9.27 9.71
C SER A 82 -0.94 -8.56 8.62
N HIS A 83 0.19 -7.97 8.99
CA HIS A 83 0.97 -7.12 8.10
C HIS A 83 2.46 -7.18 8.41
N ASP A 84 3.26 -6.91 7.39
CA ASP A 84 4.68 -6.62 7.50
C ASP A 84 4.95 -5.24 6.85
N LEU A 85 5.24 -4.25 7.68
CA LEU A 85 5.55 -2.88 7.26
C LEU A 85 7.03 -2.53 7.44
N GLY A 86 7.89 -3.56 7.55
CA GLY A 86 9.31 -3.42 7.83
C GLY A 86 9.61 -3.11 9.30
N GLU A 87 10.88 -3.12 9.64
CA GLU A 87 11.37 -2.88 11.00
C GLU A 87 11.23 -1.40 11.42
N LYS A 88 11.34 -0.50 10.45
CA LYS A 88 11.28 0.95 10.62
C LYS A 88 10.58 1.62 9.44
N ASN A 89 10.19 2.88 9.62
CA ASN A 89 9.80 3.71 8.49
C ASN A 89 10.99 3.92 7.56
N ALA A 90 10.80 3.74 6.27
CA ALA A 90 11.84 3.95 5.26
C ALA A 90 11.25 4.20 3.88
N SER A 91 11.99 4.95 3.07
CA SER A 91 11.66 5.10 1.66
C SER A 91 12.13 3.86 0.90
N THR A 92 11.24 3.24 0.15
CA THR A 92 11.55 2.08 -0.70
C THR A 92 12.66 2.37 -1.73
N PHE A 93 12.82 3.64 -2.13
CA PHE A 93 13.87 4.03 -3.06
C PHE A 93 15.27 4.04 -2.47
N THR A 94 15.40 4.23 -1.16
CA THR A 94 16.69 4.36 -0.48
C THR A 94 17.01 3.19 0.44
N ASP A 95 15.99 2.54 0.97
CA ASP A 95 16.12 1.43 1.92
C ASP A 95 14.94 0.47 1.74
N ASP A 96 15.02 -0.38 0.72
CA ASP A 96 14.02 -1.42 0.47
C ASP A 96 14.20 -2.56 1.48
N GLN A 97 13.24 -2.68 2.41
CA GLN A 97 13.25 -3.68 3.47
C GLN A 97 12.60 -5.00 3.05
N HIS A 98 11.97 -5.05 1.87
CA HIS A 98 11.22 -6.20 1.41
C HIS A 98 11.75 -6.72 0.07
N LYS A 99 12.44 -7.85 0.09
CA LYS A 99 12.78 -8.60 -1.12
C LYS A 99 11.63 -9.56 -1.43
N ILE A 100 10.68 -9.11 -2.22
CA ILE A 100 9.46 -9.87 -2.47
C ILE A 100 9.59 -10.66 -3.77
N GLU A 101 9.56 -12.00 -3.64
CA GLU A 101 9.37 -12.93 -4.74
C GLU A 101 7.87 -13.28 -4.83
N ASN A 102 7.31 -13.37 -6.03
CA ASN A 102 5.90 -13.67 -6.28
C ASN A 102 4.88 -12.58 -5.86
N LEU A 103 5.08 -11.40 -6.38
CA LEU A 103 4.20 -10.25 -6.16
C LEU A 103 2.90 -10.39 -6.95
N ILE A 104 1.74 -10.20 -6.30
CA ILE A 104 0.46 -10.08 -7.00
C ILE A 104 0.20 -8.63 -7.38
N LEU A 105 0.61 -7.69 -6.55
CA LEU A 105 0.35 -6.29 -6.82
C LEU A 105 1.39 -5.38 -6.21
N LEU A 106 1.82 -4.47 -7.05
CA LEU A 106 2.48 -3.26 -6.65
C LEU A 106 1.69 -2.07 -7.17
N TRP A 107 1.22 -1.22 -6.28
CA TRP A 107 0.61 0.05 -6.66
C TRP A 107 1.25 1.20 -5.92
N GLN A 108 1.58 2.25 -6.67
CA GLN A 108 1.87 3.54 -6.08
C GLN A 108 1.51 4.68 -7.01
N ILE A 109 0.74 5.64 -6.48
CA ILE A 109 0.76 7.02 -6.94
C ILE A 109 1.54 7.80 -5.89
N HIS A 110 2.78 8.14 -6.20
CA HIS A 110 3.52 9.12 -5.42
C HIS A 110 3.28 10.50 -6.03
N ARG A 111 2.57 11.33 -5.33
CA ARG A 111 2.47 12.75 -5.64
C ARG A 111 3.29 13.52 -4.61
N SER A 112 4.58 13.66 -4.86
CA SER A 112 5.40 14.64 -4.18
C SER A 112 5.17 15.99 -4.84
N ILE A 113 4.56 16.91 -4.12
CA ILE A 113 4.55 18.32 -4.49
C ILE A 113 5.63 18.98 -3.66
N SER A 114 6.84 19.03 -4.19
CA SER A 114 7.86 19.91 -3.64
C SER A 114 7.65 21.33 -4.18
N LYS A 115 7.67 22.30 -3.29
CA LYS A 115 7.69 23.71 -3.67
C LYS A 115 9.03 24.00 -4.36
N GLY A 116 8.97 24.21 -5.70
CA GLY A 116 10.06 24.84 -6.43
C GLY A 116 10.88 23.97 -7.37
N GLY A 117 10.26 23.20 -8.25
CA GLY A 117 10.99 22.54 -9.33
C GLY A 117 10.24 21.31 -9.84
N ALA A 118 10.21 21.14 -11.16
CA ALA A 118 9.56 20.04 -11.81
C ALA A 118 10.06 18.70 -11.27
N GLU A 119 9.29 18.06 -10.41
CA GLU A 119 9.56 16.71 -9.95
C GLU A 119 8.69 15.71 -10.70
N LYS A 120 9.37 14.71 -11.23
CA LYS A 120 8.82 13.66 -12.08
C LYS A 120 7.83 12.81 -11.29
N THR A 121 6.60 12.76 -11.73
CA THR A 121 5.61 11.77 -11.28
C THR A 121 6.05 10.40 -11.80
N ASN A 122 6.68 9.60 -10.98
CA ASN A 122 6.95 8.21 -11.30
C ASN A 122 5.77 7.37 -10.87
N CYS A 123 4.90 7.04 -11.81
CA CYS A 123 3.85 6.05 -11.63
C CYS A 123 4.41 4.71 -12.13
N TRP A 124 4.59 3.76 -11.22
CA TRP A 124 4.97 2.39 -11.58
C TRP A 124 3.79 1.48 -11.28
N MET A 125 3.27 0.87 -12.31
CA MET A 125 2.33 -0.23 -12.19
C MET A 125 3.06 -1.50 -12.64
N ILE A 126 3.34 -2.40 -11.70
CA ILE A 126 3.85 -3.73 -12.03
C ILE A 126 2.72 -4.71 -11.76
N LEU A 127 2.11 -5.21 -12.81
CA LEU A 127 1.24 -6.37 -12.75
C LEU A 127 2.15 -7.61 -12.75
N GLY A 128 2.32 -8.22 -11.60
CA GLY A 128 3.00 -9.49 -11.50
C GLY A 128 2.17 -10.58 -12.18
N GLY A 129 2.76 -11.23 -13.19
CA GLY A 129 2.09 -12.27 -13.93
C GLY A 129 1.75 -13.46 -13.02
N MET A 130 0.58 -14.04 -13.28
CA MET A 130 0.22 -15.38 -12.81
C MET A 130 1.29 -16.34 -13.28
N ALA A 131 2.03 -16.94 -12.35
CA ALA A 131 2.69 -18.21 -12.63
C ALA A 131 1.59 -19.29 -12.57
N MET A 132 1.34 -19.88 -13.70
CA MET A 132 0.55 -21.11 -13.77
C MET A 132 1.27 -22.25 -13.05
#